data_da68ba69b7da252ac00b2be5f045cd7e
#
_entry.id   da68ba69b7da252ac00b2be5f045cd7e
#
_cell.length_a   1.000
_cell.length_b   1.000
_cell.length_c   1.000
_cell.angle_alpha   90.00
_cell.angle_beta   90.00
_cell.angle_gamma   90.00
#
_symmetry.space_group_name_H-M   'P 1'
#
loop_
_entity.id
_entity.type
_entity.pdbx_description
1 polymer ?
#
loop_
_entity_poly.entity_id
_entity_poly.type
_entity_poly.pdbx_seq_one_letter_code
_entity_poly.pdbx_strand_id
1 'polypeptide(L)'
;MTTPNPRPSFPTEERHFHPFAALRFLRKTLAVYLIPLVNVLFERNWPAFWTALRQDAILFALLCGVSWVILRFSSWQLDEAGVLHLRWKLLFKLDTTIRGEALAALTLERPALFRLGGATKITLYPTGQPQKHVIPLCLRRADARELADRLLPIETPTLHTPAGSERAALVLLGANGISTLALVALAIRQTRQLPLDAETLAFAHLGHLAAFAARWLPAGAAWLLTLATALFGASLARSFAQTVHYEVWHTATQIGSRGGWIDRFECRVRSAQISYADVRVSPAARVLKRWPVFVTAGCCTPELPLFVYRSGGEALFRELLPEFQMPPDVRADTTQRSLIFFAPAGIPFALCALLSLVSVTVLPAMTVTLLVPTVFFFVLLCGAVMGYTREGIWLREGKVTLRRQEGVYLHCICVFHPDLCLMGFQSPWAANVRRTNLTLIFPGQVRLKVRSIPLAEANAVVRFLEQESH
;
A
#
# COMPACT_ATOMS: atom_id res chain seq x y z
N MET A 1 25.34 -37.50 10.72
CA MET A 1 23.85 -37.48 10.62
C MET A 1 23.34 -37.04 11.96
N THR A 2 23.09 -35.74 12.14
CA THR A 2 22.45 -35.17 13.32
C THR A 2 20.96 -35.35 13.14
N THR A 3 20.34 -36.16 13.99
CA THR A 3 18.89 -36.32 14.07
C THR A 3 18.24 -34.93 14.25
N PRO A 4 17.25 -34.55 13.44
CA PRO A 4 16.57 -33.28 13.61
C PRO A 4 15.91 -33.32 15.01
N ASN A 5 16.22 -32.32 15.82
CA ASN A 5 15.66 -32.08 17.12
C ASN A 5 14.11 -32.14 17.01
N PRO A 6 13.40 -32.99 17.76
CA PRO A 6 11.95 -33.11 17.66
C PRO A 6 11.35 -31.73 17.96
N ARG A 7 10.61 -31.18 16.99
CA ARG A 7 9.92 -29.90 17.13
C ARG A 7 9.00 -30.02 18.35
N PRO A 8 9.02 -29.08 19.30
CA PRO A 8 8.16 -29.15 20.48
C PRO A 8 6.71 -29.30 20.00
N SER A 9 6.02 -30.32 20.55
CA SER A 9 4.63 -30.57 20.25
C SER A 9 3.81 -29.35 20.64
N PHE A 10 3.18 -28.73 19.64
CA PHE A 10 2.26 -27.60 19.88
C PHE A 10 1.05 -28.17 20.64
N PRO A 11 0.61 -27.52 21.72
CA PRO A 11 -0.61 -27.95 22.34
C PRO A 11 -1.76 -27.81 21.32
N THR A 12 -2.41 -28.93 21.05
CA THR A 12 -3.65 -29.02 20.24
C THR A 12 -4.83 -28.30 20.91
N GLU A 13 -4.53 -27.51 21.95
CA GLU A 13 -5.52 -26.78 22.75
C GLU A 13 -6.04 -25.56 22.03
N GLU A 14 -7.34 -25.34 22.10
CA GLU A 14 -7.99 -24.10 21.65
C GLU A 14 -7.45 -22.93 22.46
N ARG A 15 -6.93 -21.90 21.76
CA ARG A 15 -6.44 -20.66 22.34
C ARG A 15 -7.35 -19.48 21.96
N HIS A 16 -7.47 -18.53 22.87
CA HIS A 16 -8.25 -17.33 22.65
C HIS A 16 -7.40 -16.22 22.04
N PHE A 17 -8.07 -15.30 21.32
CA PHE A 17 -7.43 -14.10 20.81
C PHE A 17 -7.01 -13.15 21.93
N HIS A 18 -6.01 -12.33 21.66
CA HIS A 18 -5.55 -11.33 22.61
C HIS A 18 -6.60 -10.22 22.81
N PRO A 19 -6.83 -9.71 24.04
CA PRO A 19 -7.83 -8.65 24.30
C PRO A 19 -7.65 -7.40 23.44
N PHE A 20 -6.43 -7.07 23.04
CA PHE A 20 -6.13 -5.98 22.11
C PHE A 20 -6.77 -6.15 20.72
N ALA A 21 -7.30 -7.33 20.39
CA ALA A 21 -8.12 -7.49 19.20
C ALA A 21 -9.38 -6.61 19.25
N ALA A 22 -9.88 -6.27 20.42
CA ALA A 22 -10.98 -5.32 20.63
C ALA A 22 -10.65 -3.93 20.07
N LEU A 23 -9.42 -3.45 20.25
CA LEU A 23 -8.96 -2.16 19.71
C LEU A 23 -9.10 -2.06 18.19
N ARG A 24 -9.06 -3.17 17.48
CA ARG A 24 -9.28 -3.18 16.04
C ARG A 24 -10.70 -2.78 15.67
N PHE A 25 -11.69 -3.28 16.41
CA PHE A 25 -13.10 -2.90 16.23
C PHE A 25 -13.32 -1.44 16.66
N LEU A 26 -12.64 -1.03 17.72
CA LEU A 26 -12.77 0.28 18.33
C LEU A 26 -11.99 1.38 17.61
N ARG A 27 -10.96 1.07 16.81
CA ARG A 27 -10.07 2.07 16.21
C ARG A 27 -10.81 3.12 15.38
N LYS A 28 -11.80 2.72 14.56
CA LYS A 28 -12.59 3.64 13.75
C LYS A 28 -13.55 4.45 14.63
N THR A 29 -14.15 3.81 15.59
CA THR A 29 -15.11 4.39 16.53
C THR A 29 -14.40 5.36 17.49
N LEU A 30 -13.23 4.99 18.01
CA LEU A 30 -12.41 5.83 18.88
C LEU A 30 -12.02 7.15 18.19
N ALA A 31 -11.67 7.12 16.92
CA ALA A 31 -11.35 8.34 16.18
C ALA A 31 -12.54 9.30 16.09
N VAL A 32 -13.77 8.77 15.97
CA VAL A 32 -14.99 9.58 15.91
C VAL A 32 -15.30 10.24 17.27
N TYR A 33 -15.05 9.53 18.38
CA TYR A 33 -15.30 10.06 19.73
C TYR A 33 -14.20 11.00 20.23
N LEU A 34 -12.93 10.77 19.85
CA LEU A 34 -11.85 11.66 20.24
C LEU A 34 -11.97 13.07 19.66
N ILE A 35 -12.59 13.23 18.49
CA ILE A 35 -12.71 14.54 17.83
C ILE A 35 -13.53 15.53 18.66
N PRO A 36 -14.79 15.23 19.09
CA PRO A 36 -15.57 16.13 19.96
C PRO A 36 -14.86 16.42 21.28
N LEU A 37 -14.24 15.40 21.90
CA LEU A 37 -13.54 15.55 23.18
C LEU A 37 -12.35 16.50 23.07
N VAL A 38 -11.58 16.41 21.98
CA VAL A 38 -10.48 17.32 21.69
C VAL A 38 -11.00 18.75 21.49
N ASN A 39 -12.16 18.95 20.83
CA ASN A 39 -12.78 20.26 20.67
C ASN A 39 -13.08 20.93 22.01
N VAL A 40 -13.81 20.22 22.87
CA VAL A 40 -14.20 20.74 24.18
C VAL A 40 -12.98 21.03 25.07
N LEU A 41 -11.90 20.25 24.91
CA LEU A 41 -10.62 20.50 25.59
C LEU A 41 -9.97 21.81 25.13
N PHE A 42 -10.02 22.12 23.82
CA PHE A 42 -9.48 23.37 23.27
C PHE A 42 -10.30 24.59 23.64
N GLU A 43 -11.62 24.43 23.77
CA GLU A 43 -12.51 25.49 24.28
C GLU A 43 -12.27 25.83 25.75
N ARG A 44 -11.41 25.09 26.46
CA ARG A 44 -11.15 25.23 27.91
C ARG A 44 -12.40 25.17 28.77
N ASN A 45 -13.47 24.58 28.27
CA ASN A 45 -14.73 24.40 28.98
C ASN A 45 -14.68 23.09 29.79
N TRP A 46 -14.04 23.14 30.95
CA TRP A 46 -13.83 21.97 31.81
C TRP A 46 -15.11 21.25 32.23
N PRO A 47 -16.23 21.92 32.59
CA PRO A 47 -17.48 21.23 32.88
C PRO A 47 -18.03 20.44 31.70
N ALA A 48 -18.04 21.02 30.50
CA ALA A 48 -18.45 20.35 29.27
C ALA A 48 -17.50 19.21 28.92
N PHE A 49 -16.19 19.40 29.12
CA PHE A 49 -15.18 18.34 28.89
C PHE A 49 -15.45 17.11 29.76
N TRP A 50 -15.65 17.27 31.07
CA TRP A 50 -15.91 16.15 31.97
C TRP A 50 -17.25 15.46 31.66
N THR A 51 -18.25 16.20 31.22
CA THR A 51 -19.55 15.63 30.82
C THR A 51 -19.41 14.81 29.55
N ALA A 52 -18.77 15.34 28.51
CA ALA A 52 -18.47 14.63 27.26
C ALA A 52 -17.60 13.41 27.52
N LEU A 53 -16.51 13.55 28.29
CA LEU A 53 -15.62 12.44 28.63
C LEU A 53 -16.38 11.31 29.35
N ARG A 54 -17.29 11.63 30.27
CA ARG A 54 -18.08 10.62 30.96
C ARG A 54 -19.03 9.88 30.01
N GLN A 55 -19.70 10.60 29.12
CA GLN A 55 -20.58 10.00 28.12
C GLN A 55 -19.81 9.10 27.16
N ASP A 56 -18.69 9.58 26.63
CA ASP A 56 -17.82 8.83 25.74
C ASP A 56 -17.20 7.62 26.44
N ALA A 57 -16.82 7.75 27.73
CA ALA A 57 -16.29 6.64 28.52
C ALA A 57 -17.31 5.52 28.74
N ILE A 58 -18.59 5.86 29.00
CA ILE A 58 -19.66 4.87 29.15
C ILE A 58 -19.86 4.10 27.84
N LEU A 59 -19.94 4.82 26.72
CA LEU A 59 -20.13 4.21 25.41
C LEU A 59 -18.91 3.38 24.99
N PHE A 60 -17.72 3.89 25.29
CA PHE A 60 -16.47 3.15 25.06
C PHE A 60 -16.42 1.88 25.91
N ALA A 61 -16.79 1.94 27.19
CA ALA A 61 -16.87 0.76 28.07
C ALA A 61 -17.87 -0.27 27.55
N LEU A 62 -19.03 0.17 27.06
CA LEU A 62 -20.02 -0.70 26.43
C LEU A 62 -19.49 -1.39 25.19
N LEU A 63 -18.83 -0.64 24.28
CA LEU A 63 -18.19 -1.20 23.10
C LEU A 63 -17.03 -2.16 23.46
N CYS A 64 -16.25 -1.84 24.48
CA CYS A 64 -15.25 -2.75 25.02
C CYS A 64 -15.88 -4.03 25.55
N GLY A 65 -17.00 -3.93 26.28
CA GLY A 65 -17.74 -5.08 26.80
C GLY A 65 -18.26 -5.99 25.68
N VAL A 66 -18.90 -5.41 24.66
CA VAL A 66 -19.36 -6.16 23.47
C VAL A 66 -18.18 -6.82 22.74
N SER A 67 -17.10 -6.07 22.53
CA SER A 67 -15.91 -6.62 21.88
C SER A 67 -15.27 -7.73 22.70
N TRP A 68 -15.24 -7.61 24.03
CA TRP A 68 -14.72 -8.64 24.93
C TRP A 68 -15.58 -9.92 24.86
N VAL A 69 -16.92 -9.78 24.84
CA VAL A 69 -17.84 -10.91 24.68
C VAL A 69 -17.55 -11.61 23.34
N ILE A 70 -17.45 -10.86 22.23
CA ILE A 70 -17.13 -11.43 20.91
C ILE A 70 -15.81 -12.21 20.96
N LEU A 71 -14.77 -11.65 21.57
CA LEU A 71 -13.45 -12.26 21.66
C LEU A 71 -13.45 -13.51 22.55
N ARG A 72 -14.28 -13.53 23.61
CA ARG A 72 -14.40 -14.68 24.52
C ARG A 72 -14.94 -15.92 23.82
N PHE A 73 -15.82 -15.73 22.84
CA PHE A 73 -16.39 -16.80 22.01
C PHE A 73 -15.60 -17.11 20.74
N SER A 74 -14.47 -16.45 20.55
CA SER A 74 -13.58 -16.65 19.42
C SER A 74 -12.33 -17.40 19.85
N SER A 75 -11.99 -18.45 19.13
CA SER A 75 -10.80 -19.27 19.40
C SER A 75 -10.05 -19.58 18.12
N TRP A 76 -8.79 -19.91 18.28
CA TRP A 76 -7.95 -20.41 17.20
C TRP A 76 -7.19 -21.66 17.67
N GLN A 77 -6.91 -22.54 16.74
CA GLN A 77 -6.20 -23.79 16.98
C GLN A 77 -5.31 -24.08 15.79
N LEU A 78 -4.10 -24.52 16.02
CA LEU A 78 -3.21 -25.02 14.98
C LEU A 78 -3.10 -26.55 15.15
N ASP A 79 -3.42 -27.27 14.10
CA ASP A 79 -3.31 -28.73 14.08
C ASP A 79 -1.85 -29.17 13.87
N GLU A 80 -1.52 -30.41 14.20
CA GLU A 80 -0.20 -31.01 13.94
C GLU A 80 0.17 -31.02 12.45
N ALA A 81 -0.83 -31.10 11.58
CA ALA A 81 -0.68 -30.97 10.13
C ALA A 81 -0.38 -29.55 9.64
N GLY A 82 -0.26 -28.55 10.52
CA GLY A 82 -0.03 -27.15 10.15
C GLY A 82 -1.27 -26.44 9.60
N VAL A 83 -2.47 -26.97 9.88
CA VAL A 83 -3.73 -26.35 9.49
C VAL A 83 -4.22 -25.43 10.60
N LEU A 84 -4.45 -24.19 10.29
CA LEU A 84 -5.00 -23.19 11.21
C LEU A 84 -6.53 -23.24 11.15
N HIS A 85 -7.15 -23.52 12.30
CA HIS A 85 -8.59 -23.48 12.49
C HIS A 85 -8.97 -22.21 13.25
N LEU A 86 -9.85 -21.41 12.69
CA LEU A 86 -10.41 -20.21 13.30
C LEU A 86 -11.89 -20.44 13.57
N ARG A 87 -12.28 -20.36 14.82
CA ARG A 87 -13.66 -20.63 15.27
C ARG A 87 -14.28 -19.39 15.88
N TRP A 88 -15.46 -19.02 15.38
CA TRP A 88 -16.31 -17.95 15.90
C TRP A 88 -17.63 -18.57 16.35
N LYS A 89 -17.93 -18.50 17.65
CA LYS A 89 -19.07 -19.22 18.24
C LYS A 89 -20.09 -18.28 18.89
N LEU A 90 -20.26 -17.03 18.43
CA LEU A 90 -21.14 -16.08 19.10
C LEU A 90 -22.63 -16.35 18.79
N LEU A 91 -23.11 -15.90 17.63
CA LEU A 91 -24.50 -16.13 17.16
C LEU A 91 -24.55 -17.19 16.07
N PHE A 92 -23.52 -17.23 15.26
CA PHE A 92 -23.33 -18.21 14.20
C PHE A 92 -22.01 -18.93 14.45
N LYS A 93 -22.00 -20.22 14.18
CA LYS A 93 -20.77 -20.99 14.19
C LYS A 93 -20.10 -20.84 12.84
N LEU A 94 -19.01 -20.09 12.79
CA LEU A 94 -18.18 -19.94 11.60
C LEU A 94 -16.84 -20.58 11.86
N ASP A 95 -16.54 -21.64 11.13
CA ASP A 95 -15.24 -22.32 11.18
C ASP A 95 -14.52 -22.03 9.86
N THR A 96 -13.33 -21.46 9.96
CA THR A 96 -12.46 -21.18 8.80
C THR A 96 -11.18 -21.96 8.98
N THR A 97 -10.81 -22.75 7.98
CA THR A 97 -9.56 -23.52 7.96
C THR A 97 -8.59 -22.94 6.94
N ILE A 98 -7.33 -22.80 7.33
CA ILE A 98 -6.27 -22.25 6.49
C ILE A 98 -5.07 -23.19 6.55
N ARG A 99 -4.66 -23.74 5.42
CA ARG A 99 -3.43 -24.49 5.29
C ARG A 99 -2.25 -23.54 5.02
N GLY A 100 -1.08 -23.84 5.58
CA GLY A 100 0.12 -23.03 5.35
C GLY A 100 0.45 -22.92 3.86
N GLU A 101 0.22 -23.97 3.08
CA GLU A 101 0.43 -23.99 1.62
C GLU A 101 -0.48 -23.03 0.85
N ALA A 102 -1.66 -22.77 1.37
CA ALA A 102 -2.63 -21.85 0.79
C ALA A 102 -2.36 -20.38 1.12
N LEU A 103 -1.23 -20.06 1.78
CA LEU A 103 -0.83 -18.69 2.08
C LEU A 103 0.17 -18.17 1.07
N ALA A 104 -0.16 -17.04 0.46
CA ALA A 104 0.74 -16.29 -0.40
C ALA A 104 1.73 -15.45 0.41
N ALA A 105 1.25 -14.79 1.47
CA ALA A 105 2.06 -13.95 2.34
C ALA A 105 1.51 -13.91 3.76
N LEU A 106 2.35 -13.45 4.68
CA LEU A 106 2.04 -13.23 6.08
C LEU A 106 2.74 -11.96 6.55
N THR A 107 2.03 -11.10 7.28
CA THR A 107 2.64 -9.92 7.92
C THR A 107 2.44 -9.95 9.42
N LEU A 108 3.51 -9.61 10.15
CA LEU A 108 3.51 -9.41 11.59
C LEU A 108 3.71 -7.92 11.85
N GLU A 109 2.77 -7.28 12.52
CA GLU A 109 2.84 -5.86 12.85
C GLU A 109 2.74 -5.68 14.36
N ARG A 110 3.62 -4.84 14.91
CA ARG A 110 3.65 -4.50 16.33
C ARG A 110 3.73 -2.99 16.52
N PRO A 111 2.61 -2.27 16.33
CA PRO A 111 2.51 -0.86 16.67
C PRO A 111 2.87 -0.60 18.13
N ALA A 112 3.29 0.61 18.47
CA ALA A 112 3.73 0.96 19.81
C ALA A 112 2.72 0.55 20.91
N LEU A 113 1.43 0.81 20.71
CA LEU A 113 0.37 0.42 21.64
C LEU A 113 0.28 -1.10 21.83
N PHE A 114 0.41 -1.88 20.75
CA PHE A 114 0.38 -3.34 20.83
C PHE A 114 1.61 -3.90 21.56
N ARG A 115 2.76 -3.19 21.46
CA ARG A 115 3.98 -3.57 22.18
C ARG A 115 3.82 -3.43 23.68
N LEU A 116 3.17 -2.36 24.15
CA LEU A 116 2.87 -2.15 25.57
C LEU A 116 1.96 -3.26 26.13
N GLY A 117 0.98 -3.71 25.35
CA GLY A 117 0.09 -4.81 25.73
C GLY A 117 0.64 -6.22 25.48
N GLY A 118 1.87 -6.38 24.96
CA GLY A 118 2.42 -7.70 24.62
C GLY A 118 1.76 -8.39 23.42
N ALA A 119 0.94 -7.66 22.66
CA ALA A 119 0.21 -8.13 21.51
C ALA A 119 1.00 -8.03 20.19
N THR A 120 0.63 -8.83 19.21
CA THR A 120 1.13 -8.77 17.84
C THR A 120 -0.05 -8.99 16.90
N LYS A 121 -0.19 -8.12 15.92
CA LYS A 121 -1.14 -8.29 14.83
C LYS A 121 -0.46 -9.15 13.77
N ILE A 122 -1.05 -10.28 13.44
CA ILE A 122 -0.65 -11.14 12.33
C ILE A 122 -1.74 -11.03 11.26
N THR A 123 -1.34 -10.81 10.02
CA THR A 123 -2.28 -10.74 8.89
C THR A 123 -1.91 -11.83 7.91
N LEU A 124 -2.87 -12.69 7.61
CA LEU A 124 -2.72 -13.82 6.70
C LEU A 124 -3.34 -13.45 5.35
N TYR A 125 -2.59 -13.69 4.28
CA TYR A 125 -3.00 -13.43 2.90
C TYR A 125 -3.13 -14.75 2.14
N PRO A 126 -4.35 -15.30 2.04
CA PRO A 126 -4.58 -16.54 1.29
C PRO A 126 -4.33 -16.35 -0.21
N THR A 127 -3.84 -17.41 -0.86
CA THR A 127 -3.64 -17.45 -2.30
C THR A 127 -4.97 -17.35 -3.04
N GLY A 128 -5.01 -16.60 -4.15
CA GLY A 128 -6.16 -16.52 -5.03
C GLY A 128 -7.38 -15.76 -4.48
N GLN A 129 -7.37 -15.37 -3.20
CA GLN A 129 -8.49 -14.70 -2.55
C GLN A 129 -8.43 -13.18 -2.70
N PRO A 130 -9.59 -12.50 -2.92
CA PRO A 130 -9.63 -11.05 -2.97
C PRO A 130 -9.31 -10.42 -1.60
N GLN A 131 -8.95 -9.15 -1.60
CA GLN A 131 -8.51 -8.40 -0.43
C GLN A 131 -9.49 -8.42 0.77
N LYS A 132 -10.79 -8.62 0.51
CA LYS A 132 -11.81 -8.75 1.56
C LYS A 132 -11.67 -10.02 2.42
N HIS A 133 -10.93 -11.02 1.94
CA HIS A 133 -10.68 -12.28 2.65
C HIS A 133 -9.34 -12.33 3.39
N VAL A 134 -8.68 -11.19 3.49
CA VAL A 134 -7.49 -11.05 4.35
C VAL A 134 -7.90 -11.25 5.81
N ILE A 135 -7.17 -12.12 6.51
CA ILE A 135 -7.50 -12.53 7.87
C ILE A 135 -6.50 -11.92 8.85
N PRO A 136 -6.87 -10.83 9.51
CA PRO A 136 -6.04 -10.24 10.55
C PRO A 136 -6.42 -10.78 11.92
N LEU A 137 -5.45 -11.33 12.62
CA LEU A 137 -5.53 -11.88 13.95
C LEU A 137 -4.71 -11.02 14.91
N CYS A 138 -5.12 -10.96 16.17
CA CYS A 138 -4.34 -10.34 17.22
C CYS A 138 -4.03 -11.39 18.30
N LEU A 139 -2.76 -11.73 18.43
CA LEU A 139 -2.26 -12.82 19.28
C LEU A 139 -1.21 -12.31 20.26
N ARG A 140 -0.87 -13.10 21.27
CA ARG A 140 0.32 -12.86 22.08
C ARG A 140 1.57 -12.97 21.22
N ARG A 141 2.61 -12.25 21.61
CA ARG A 141 3.87 -12.20 20.83
C ARG A 141 4.46 -13.59 20.55
N ALA A 142 4.47 -14.45 21.56
CA ALA A 142 5.00 -15.80 21.43
C ALA A 142 4.18 -16.62 20.42
N ASP A 143 2.85 -16.64 20.62
CA ASP A 143 1.91 -17.36 19.76
C ASP A 143 1.96 -16.88 18.31
N ALA A 144 2.06 -15.56 18.10
CA ALA A 144 2.13 -14.99 16.76
C ALA A 144 3.42 -15.39 16.01
N ARG A 145 4.56 -15.43 16.72
CA ARG A 145 5.83 -15.89 16.13
C ARG A 145 5.79 -17.37 15.82
N GLU A 146 5.35 -18.18 16.78
CA GLU A 146 5.25 -19.61 16.62
C GLU A 146 4.31 -19.98 15.46
N LEU A 147 3.16 -19.29 15.35
CA LEU A 147 2.24 -19.45 14.23
C LEU A 147 2.90 -19.08 12.89
N ALA A 148 3.62 -17.97 12.84
CA ALA A 148 4.33 -17.54 11.64
C ALA A 148 5.42 -18.53 11.23
N ASP A 149 6.19 -19.05 12.19
CA ASP A 149 7.29 -19.98 11.93
C ASP A 149 6.79 -21.37 11.52
N ARG A 150 5.56 -21.72 11.88
CA ARG A 150 4.93 -22.97 11.41
C ARG A 150 4.26 -22.84 10.06
N LEU A 151 3.56 -21.74 9.80
CA LEU A 151 2.88 -21.52 8.54
C LEU A 151 3.85 -21.18 7.40
N LEU A 152 4.88 -20.39 7.70
CA LEU A 152 5.93 -19.97 6.77
C LEU A 152 7.29 -20.00 7.48
N PRO A 153 7.91 -21.20 7.63
CA PRO A 153 9.19 -21.35 8.32
C PRO A 153 10.33 -20.67 7.56
N ILE A 154 11.13 -19.87 8.25
CA ILE A 154 12.34 -19.27 7.67
C ILE A 154 13.48 -20.31 7.77
N GLU A 155 13.86 -20.86 6.65
CA GLU A 155 15.07 -21.67 6.52
C GLU A 155 16.29 -20.76 6.43
N THR A 156 17.51 -21.27 6.49
CA THR A 156 18.77 -20.50 6.45
C THR A 156 18.73 -19.32 5.46
N PRO A 157 18.49 -18.07 5.93
CA PRO A 157 18.30 -16.95 5.03
C PRO A 157 19.61 -16.34 4.59
N THR A 158 19.73 -15.96 3.33
CA THR A 158 20.67 -14.93 2.91
C THR A 158 20.13 -13.57 3.34
N LEU A 159 20.90 -12.84 4.16
CA LEU A 159 20.47 -11.59 4.74
C LEU A 159 21.11 -10.41 4.00
N HIS A 160 20.31 -9.50 3.51
CA HIS A 160 20.74 -8.22 2.96
C HIS A 160 20.32 -7.09 3.89
N THR A 161 21.32 -6.34 4.37
CA THR A 161 21.10 -5.13 5.19
C THR A 161 21.45 -3.91 4.36
N PRO A 162 20.48 -3.01 4.05
CA PRO A 162 20.72 -1.84 3.24
C PRO A 162 21.83 -0.95 3.82
N ALA A 163 22.81 -0.59 3.00
CA ALA A 163 23.87 0.34 3.37
C ALA A 163 23.35 1.77 3.52
N GLY A 164 24.15 2.69 4.07
CA GLY A 164 23.71 4.05 4.39
C GLY A 164 22.98 4.79 3.25
N SER A 165 23.54 4.75 2.03
CA SER A 165 22.92 5.38 0.84
C SER A 165 21.65 4.65 0.35
N GLU A 166 21.56 3.35 0.52
CA GLU A 166 20.39 2.55 0.20
C GLU A 166 19.27 2.80 1.21
N ARG A 167 19.63 2.88 2.50
CA ARG A 167 18.69 3.24 3.56
C ARG A 167 18.12 4.64 3.35
N ALA A 168 18.95 5.63 3.02
CA ALA A 168 18.49 6.97 2.68
C ALA A 168 17.52 6.96 1.49
N ALA A 169 17.80 6.18 0.46
CA ALA A 169 16.93 6.01 -0.69
C ALA A 169 15.62 5.28 -0.31
N LEU A 170 15.67 4.25 0.54
CA LEU A 170 14.48 3.59 1.08
C LEU A 170 13.56 4.56 1.82
N VAL A 171 14.14 5.41 2.69
CA VAL A 171 13.40 6.45 3.42
C VAL A 171 12.71 7.40 2.46
N LEU A 172 13.45 7.93 1.49
CA LEU A 172 12.94 8.97 0.59
C LEU A 172 11.93 8.41 -0.42
N LEU A 173 12.17 7.23 -0.94
CA LEU A 173 11.31 6.59 -1.95
C LEU A 173 10.15 5.80 -1.34
N GLY A 174 10.23 5.44 -0.06
CA GLY A 174 9.14 4.85 0.71
C GLY A 174 8.12 5.88 1.23
N ALA A 175 8.47 7.17 1.20
CA ALA A 175 7.59 8.24 1.65
C ALA A 175 6.42 8.45 0.65
N ASN A 176 5.29 7.83 0.92
CA ASN A 176 4.06 7.98 0.12
C ASN A 176 3.26 9.21 0.56
N GLY A 177 3.59 10.39 0.00
CA GLY A 177 2.90 11.65 0.29
C GLY A 177 1.39 11.66 -0.02
N ILE A 178 0.94 10.83 -0.97
CA ILE A 178 -0.46 10.81 -1.43
C ILE A 178 -1.42 10.24 -0.38
N SER A 179 -1.06 9.16 0.31
CA SER A 179 -1.90 8.58 1.38
C SER A 179 -2.00 9.52 2.58
N THR A 180 -0.95 10.28 2.84
CA THR A 180 -0.91 11.31 3.89
C THR A 180 -1.75 12.52 3.50
N LEU A 181 -1.75 12.91 2.24
CA LEU A 181 -2.58 13.98 1.67
C LEU A 181 -4.08 13.67 1.80
N ALA A 182 -4.48 12.43 1.54
CA ALA A 182 -5.87 11.99 1.71
C ALA A 182 -6.32 12.03 3.19
N LEU A 183 -5.46 11.62 4.12
CA LEU A 183 -5.71 11.69 5.55
C LEU A 183 -5.85 13.14 6.05
N VAL A 184 -5.03 14.04 5.54
CA VAL A 184 -5.09 15.45 5.93
C VAL A 184 -6.24 16.18 5.24
N ALA A 185 -6.56 15.89 3.99
CA ALA A 185 -7.78 16.40 3.38
C ALA A 185 -9.03 15.98 4.17
N LEU A 186 -9.03 14.75 4.70
CA LEU A 186 -10.08 14.26 5.61
C LEU A 186 -10.05 14.99 6.96
N ALA A 187 -8.88 15.22 7.53
CA ALA A 187 -8.72 15.97 8.78
C ALA A 187 -9.15 17.42 8.62
N ILE A 188 -8.74 18.12 7.54
CA ILE A 188 -9.16 19.49 7.23
C ILE A 188 -10.67 19.56 6.99
N ARG A 189 -11.26 18.57 6.30
CA ARG A 189 -12.72 18.53 6.14
C ARG A 189 -13.45 18.36 7.47
N GLN A 190 -12.85 17.66 8.40
CA GLN A 190 -13.38 17.47 9.76
C GLN A 190 -13.10 18.67 10.67
N THR A 191 -11.98 19.39 10.50
CA THR A 191 -11.63 20.59 11.27
C THR A 191 -12.49 21.81 10.92
N ARG A 192 -13.22 21.83 9.79
CA ARG A 192 -14.27 22.84 9.53
C ARG A 192 -15.42 22.79 10.53
N GLN A 193 -15.49 21.75 11.35
CA GLN A 193 -16.41 21.63 12.50
C GLN A 193 -15.71 21.95 13.84
N LEU A 194 -14.40 22.24 13.82
CA LEU A 194 -13.64 22.64 15.00
C LEU A 194 -13.68 24.17 15.16
N PRO A 195 -13.84 24.69 16.37
CA PRO A 195 -13.76 26.12 16.60
C PRO A 195 -12.37 26.65 16.20
N LEU A 196 -12.36 27.86 15.66
CA LEU A 196 -11.20 28.53 15.04
C LEU A 196 -9.91 28.55 15.87
N ASP A 197 -9.99 28.37 17.19
CA ASP A 197 -8.83 28.43 18.08
C ASP A 197 -7.88 27.22 18.00
N ALA A 198 -8.39 26.04 17.63
CA ALA A 198 -7.55 24.85 17.36
C ALA A 198 -6.79 24.98 16.05
N GLU A 199 -7.40 25.66 15.07
CA GLU A 199 -6.77 25.99 13.80
C GLU A 199 -5.60 26.94 14.01
N THR A 200 -5.73 27.93 14.90
CA THR A 200 -4.66 28.90 15.23
C THR A 200 -3.49 28.25 15.94
N LEU A 201 -3.69 27.26 16.80
CA LEU A 201 -2.58 26.62 17.53
C LEU A 201 -1.83 25.58 16.71
N ALA A 202 -2.58 24.71 15.99
CA ALA A 202 -1.98 23.70 15.11
C ALA A 202 -1.31 24.34 13.87
N PHE A 203 -1.84 25.47 13.40
CA PHE A 203 -1.33 26.18 12.22
C PHE A 203 -0.48 27.42 12.57
N ALA A 204 -0.34 27.82 13.83
CA ALA A 204 0.51 28.96 14.21
C ALA A 204 1.95 28.78 13.74
N HIS A 205 2.53 27.60 13.93
CA HIS A 205 3.88 27.30 13.44
C HIS A 205 3.94 27.13 11.93
N LEU A 206 2.91 26.54 11.31
CA LEU A 206 2.78 26.47 9.85
C LEU A 206 2.50 27.84 9.27
N GLY A 207 1.84 28.73 10.00
CA GLY A 207 1.58 30.12 9.62
C GLY A 207 2.86 30.92 9.35
N HIS A 208 3.89 30.74 10.15
CA HIS A 208 5.21 31.38 9.92
C HIS A 208 5.85 30.89 8.62
N LEU A 209 5.78 29.58 8.32
CA LEU A 209 6.27 29.02 7.07
C LEU A 209 5.43 29.48 5.87
N ALA A 210 4.09 29.53 6.03
CA ALA A 210 3.19 30.04 5.00
C ALA A 210 3.43 31.54 4.73
N ALA A 211 3.64 32.35 5.77
CA ALA A 211 3.97 33.76 5.64
C ALA A 211 5.34 33.98 4.94
N PHE A 212 6.32 33.12 5.21
CA PHE A 212 7.59 33.12 4.48
C PHE A 212 7.37 32.78 2.99
N ALA A 213 6.61 31.73 2.71
CA ALA A 213 6.28 31.34 1.32
C ALA A 213 5.42 32.41 0.60
N ALA A 214 4.56 33.12 1.33
CA ALA A 214 3.71 34.18 0.78
C ALA A 214 4.48 35.42 0.28
N ARG A 215 5.78 35.53 0.62
CA ARG A 215 6.66 36.58 0.04
C ARG A 215 6.90 36.36 -1.48
N TRP A 216 6.76 35.11 -1.93
CA TRP A 216 7.09 34.70 -3.30
C TRP A 216 5.87 34.18 -4.06
N LEU A 217 4.80 33.79 -3.35
CA LEU A 217 3.63 33.12 -3.90
C LEU A 217 2.34 33.77 -3.38
N PRO A 218 1.23 33.74 -4.12
CA PRO A 218 -0.08 34.11 -3.62
C PRO A 218 -0.42 33.33 -2.33
N ALA A 219 -1.11 33.97 -1.39
CA ALA A 219 -1.36 33.43 -0.04
C ALA A 219 -1.95 31.99 -0.05
N GLY A 220 -2.90 31.70 -0.95
CA GLY A 220 -3.47 30.36 -1.10
C GLY A 220 -2.45 29.32 -1.56
N ALA A 221 -1.56 29.67 -2.50
CA ALA A 221 -0.49 28.80 -2.97
C ALA A 221 0.58 28.58 -1.90
N ALA A 222 0.89 29.58 -1.11
CA ALA A 222 1.82 29.51 0.02
C ALA A 222 1.32 28.52 1.08
N TRP A 223 0.03 28.55 1.42
CA TRP A 223 -0.59 27.60 2.33
C TRP A 223 -0.56 26.17 1.79
N LEU A 224 -0.91 25.97 0.53
CA LEU A 224 -0.85 24.64 -0.10
C LEU A 224 0.57 24.08 -0.10
N LEU A 225 1.58 24.91 -0.43
CA LEU A 225 2.97 24.49 -0.40
C LEU A 225 3.43 24.12 1.01
N THR A 226 3.08 24.93 2.00
CA THR A 226 3.42 24.68 3.40
C THR A 226 2.80 23.39 3.91
N LEU A 227 1.52 23.17 3.61
CA LEU A 227 0.82 21.95 3.95
C LEU A 227 1.46 20.73 3.26
N ALA A 228 1.72 20.81 1.96
CA ALA A 228 2.37 19.73 1.21
C ALA A 228 3.76 19.40 1.79
N THR A 229 4.53 20.41 2.18
CA THR A 229 5.85 20.24 2.80
C THR A 229 5.75 19.58 4.17
N ALA A 230 4.81 20.01 5.01
CA ALA A 230 4.58 19.42 6.31
C ALA A 230 4.17 17.94 6.21
N LEU A 231 3.30 17.63 5.25
CA LEU A 231 2.86 16.27 4.97
C LEU A 231 3.97 15.38 4.45
N PHE A 232 4.77 15.92 3.55
CA PHE A 232 5.94 15.22 3.04
C PHE A 232 6.93 14.95 4.18
N GLY A 233 7.19 15.93 5.06
CA GLY A 233 8.01 15.78 6.26
C GLY A 233 7.50 14.70 7.20
N ALA A 234 6.20 14.68 7.49
CA ALA A 234 5.57 13.65 8.31
C ALA A 234 5.67 12.24 7.67
N SER A 235 5.46 12.15 6.35
CA SER A 235 5.62 10.91 5.59
C SER A 235 7.07 10.42 5.61
N LEU A 236 8.03 11.35 5.48
CA LEU A 236 9.46 11.04 5.55
C LEU A 236 9.87 10.54 6.96
N ALA A 237 9.39 11.18 8.02
CA ALA A 237 9.63 10.77 9.39
C ALA A 237 9.06 9.37 9.68
N ARG A 238 7.85 9.07 9.17
CA ARG A 238 7.25 7.74 9.25
C ARG A 238 8.10 6.71 8.49
N SER A 239 8.49 7.01 7.26
CA SER A 239 9.33 6.13 6.44
C SER A 239 10.69 5.87 7.11
N PHE A 240 11.30 6.91 7.68
CA PHE A 240 12.52 6.76 8.47
C PHE A 240 12.32 5.82 9.67
N ALA A 241 11.26 6.04 10.46
CA ALA A 241 10.97 5.18 11.60
C ALA A 241 10.74 3.71 11.21
N GLN A 242 10.17 3.46 10.03
CA GLN A 242 9.95 2.11 9.49
C GLN A 242 11.23 1.46 8.93
N THR A 243 12.19 2.25 8.46
CA THR A 243 13.45 1.73 7.89
C THR A 243 14.57 1.55 8.91
N VAL A 244 14.35 1.89 10.18
CA VAL A 244 15.28 1.59 11.28
C VAL A 244 15.36 0.07 11.46
N HIS A 245 16.57 -0.48 11.52
CA HIS A 245 16.83 -1.93 11.56
C HIS A 245 16.15 -2.71 10.43
N TYR A 246 16.10 -2.10 9.24
CA TYR A 246 15.53 -2.74 8.07
C TYR A 246 16.48 -3.81 7.53
N GLU A 247 15.94 -5.00 7.33
CA GLU A 247 16.63 -6.17 6.79
C GLU A 247 15.72 -6.86 5.78
N VAL A 248 16.32 -7.36 4.73
CA VAL A 248 15.67 -8.19 3.70
C VAL A 248 16.33 -9.55 3.72
N TRP A 249 15.56 -10.60 3.64
CA TRP A 249 16.11 -11.96 3.48
C TRP A 249 15.46 -12.69 2.31
N HIS A 250 16.22 -13.59 1.76
CA HIS A 250 15.79 -14.48 0.70
C HIS A 250 16.19 -15.91 1.07
N THR A 251 15.28 -16.85 0.84
CA THR A 251 15.51 -18.29 0.92
C THR A 251 15.05 -18.94 -0.38
N ALA A 252 15.30 -20.22 -0.59
CA ALA A 252 14.84 -20.93 -1.79
C ALA A 252 13.31 -20.83 -1.99
N THR A 253 12.53 -20.72 -0.88
CA THR A 253 11.07 -20.78 -0.93
C THR A 253 10.37 -19.48 -0.59
N GLN A 254 11.11 -18.51 -0.03
CA GLN A 254 10.50 -17.28 0.52
C GLN A 254 11.42 -16.08 0.38
N ILE A 255 10.79 -14.92 0.29
CA ILE A 255 11.43 -13.63 0.44
C ILE A 255 10.70 -12.82 1.51
N GLY A 256 11.43 -12.02 2.27
CA GLY A 256 10.78 -11.23 3.30
C GLY A 256 11.59 -10.02 3.72
N SER A 257 10.95 -9.17 4.52
CA SER A 257 11.57 -8.00 5.11
C SER A 257 11.11 -7.80 6.54
N ARG A 258 11.97 -7.23 7.36
CA ARG A 258 11.62 -6.81 8.71
C ARG A 258 12.28 -5.49 9.05
N GLY A 259 11.66 -4.73 9.92
CA GLY A 259 12.20 -3.44 10.34
C GLY A 259 11.29 -2.70 11.32
N GLY A 260 11.62 -1.44 11.54
CA GLY A 260 10.83 -0.51 12.32
C GLY A 260 11.35 -0.28 13.75
N TRP A 261 11.31 0.98 14.15
CA TRP A 261 11.67 1.43 15.49
C TRP A 261 10.46 1.50 16.41
N ILE A 262 9.50 2.33 16.05
CA ILE A 262 8.24 2.53 16.80
C ILE A 262 7.28 1.42 16.44
N ASP A 263 6.96 1.27 15.18
CA ASP A 263 6.10 0.24 14.62
C ASP A 263 6.97 -0.84 13.97
N ARG A 264 7.16 -1.95 14.68
CA ARG A 264 7.91 -3.08 14.15
C ARG A 264 7.03 -3.89 13.22
N PHE A 265 7.58 -4.25 12.09
CA PHE A 265 6.91 -5.12 11.12
C PHE A 265 7.85 -6.22 10.61
N GLU A 266 7.24 -7.28 10.15
CA GLU A 266 7.88 -8.38 9.44
C GLU A 266 6.90 -8.85 8.38
N CYS A 267 7.38 -8.97 7.15
CA CYS A 267 6.60 -9.46 6.01
C CYS A 267 7.29 -10.70 5.45
N ARG A 268 6.57 -11.79 5.33
CA ARG A 268 7.04 -13.05 4.71
C ARG A 268 6.18 -13.31 3.49
N VAL A 269 6.81 -13.55 2.37
CA VAL A 269 6.18 -13.80 1.08
C VAL A 269 6.72 -15.10 0.51
N ARG A 270 5.85 -15.99 0.07
CA ARG A 270 6.23 -17.23 -0.60
C ARG A 270 6.66 -16.92 -2.03
N SER A 271 7.88 -17.29 -2.44
CA SER A 271 8.44 -16.97 -3.76
C SER A 271 7.56 -17.47 -4.90
N ALA A 272 7.05 -18.70 -4.80
CA ALA A 272 6.16 -19.29 -5.80
C ALA A 272 4.78 -18.61 -5.92
N GLN A 273 4.40 -17.76 -4.95
CA GLN A 273 3.12 -17.06 -4.92
C GLN A 273 3.25 -15.56 -5.23
N ILE A 274 4.42 -15.12 -5.65
CA ILE A 274 4.62 -13.75 -6.09
C ILE A 274 3.93 -13.57 -7.44
N SER A 275 2.92 -12.70 -7.45
CA SER A 275 2.17 -12.38 -8.66
C SER A 275 3.00 -11.54 -9.62
N TYR A 276 3.69 -10.53 -9.09
CA TYR A 276 4.59 -9.68 -9.86
C TYR A 276 5.56 -8.89 -8.97
N ALA A 277 6.69 -8.51 -9.52
CA ALA A 277 7.61 -7.54 -8.97
C ALA A 277 7.43 -6.20 -9.71
N ASP A 278 7.31 -5.09 -8.98
CA ASP A 278 7.08 -3.75 -9.51
C ASP A 278 8.22 -2.81 -9.14
N VAL A 279 8.96 -2.36 -10.13
CA VAL A 279 10.01 -1.36 -9.99
C VAL A 279 9.42 0.01 -10.28
N ARG A 280 9.24 0.84 -9.25
CA ARG A 280 8.60 2.14 -9.37
C ARG A 280 9.61 3.25 -9.62
N VAL A 281 9.60 3.77 -10.82
CA VAL A 281 10.52 4.83 -11.23
C VAL A 281 9.82 6.19 -11.10
N SER A 282 10.00 6.83 -9.93
CA SER A 282 9.54 8.20 -9.69
C SER A 282 10.57 9.23 -10.21
N PRO A 283 10.19 10.52 -10.33
CA PRO A 283 11.18 11.58 -10.62
C PRO A 283 12.32 11.60 -9.59
N ALA A 284 12.01 11.44 -8.30
CA ALA A 284 13.01 11.35 -7.24
C ALA A 284 13.93 10.14 -7.42
N ALA A 285 13.39 8.97 -7.77
CA ALA A 285 14.16 7.76 -8.05
C ALA A 285 15.15 7.98 -9.21
N ARG A 286 14.74 8.73 -10.24
CA ARG A 286 15.63 9.08 -11.38
C ARG A 286 16.77 9.99 -10.97
N VAL A 287 16.49 11.01 -10.17
CA VAL A 287 17.52 11.93 -9.66
C VAL A 287 18.51 11.18 -8.77
N LEU A 288 18.02 10.33 -7.89
CA LEU A 288 18.85 9.52 -7.00
C LEU A 288 19.56 8.35 -7.71
N LYS A 289 19.15 8.01 -8.94
CA LYS A 289 19.60 6.81 -9.67
C LYS A 289 19.41 5.53 -8.84
N ARG A 290 18.29 5.46 -8.10
CA ARG A 290 17.93 4.35 -7.22
C ARG A 290 16.51 3.88 -7.51
N TRP A 291 16.35 2.57 -7.73
CA TRP A 291 15.09 1.97 -8.13
C TRP A 291 14.48 1.14 -7.00
N PRO A 292 13.37 1.59 -6.39
CA PRO A 292 12.66 0.82 -5.37
C PRO A 292 11.87 -0.33 -6.01
N VAL A 293 11.98 -1.50 -5.40
CA VAL A 293 11.31 -2.74 -5.83
C VAL A 293 10.22 -3.10 -4.82
N PHE A 294 9.02 -3.32 -5.31
CA PHE A 294 7.88 -3.81 -4.55
C PHE A 294 7.49 -5.19 -5.05
N VAL A 295 7.12 -6.07 -4.14
CA VAL A 295 6.69 -7.43 -4.48
C VAL A 295 5.24 -7.61 -4.04
N THR A 296 4.39 -8.06 -4.96
CA THR A 296 2.98 -8.34 -4.69
C THR A 296 2.74 -9.84 -4.75
N ALA A 297 2.18 -10.41 -3.69
CA ALA A 297 1.82 -11.82 -3.62
C ALA A 297 0.37 -11.96 -3.18
N GLY A 298 -0.45 -12.55 -4.03
CA GLY A 298 -1.90 -12.55 -3.84
C GLY A 298 -2.44 -11.11 -3.70
N CYS A 299 -3.12 -10.80 -2.60
CA CYS A 299 -3.60 -9.46 -2.30
C CYS A 299 -2.68 -8.67 -1.35
N CYS A 300 -1.51 -9.20 -1.01
CA CYS A 300 -0.50 -8.52 -0.19
C CYS A 300 0.31 -7.55 -1.05
N THR A 301 0.09 -6.26 -0.84
CA THR A 301 0.89 -5.18 -1.45
C THR A 301 1.60 -4.43 -0.34
N PRO A 302 2.91 -4.60 -0.15
CA PRO A 302 3.63 -3.92 0.92
C PRO A 302 3.65 -2.40 0.70
N GLU A 303 3.55 -1.64 1.79
CA GLU A 303 3.62 -0.17 1.75
C GLU A 303 5.05 0.33 1.46
N LEU A 304 6.07 -0.40 1.96
CA LEU A 304 7.47 -0.08 1.74
C LEU A 304 8.06 -0.90 0.59
N PRO A 305 9.03 -0.34 -0.14
CA PRO A 305 9.80 -1.14 -1.09
C PRO A 305 10.55 -2.26 -0.36
N LEU A 306 10.60 -3.43 -0.97
CA LEU A 306 11.32 -4.57 -0.42
C LEU A 306 12.82 -4.29 -0.35
N PHE A 307 13.37 -3.72 -1.42
CA PHE A 307 14.74 -3.23 -1.48
C PHE A 307 14.87 -2.11 -2.52
N VAL A 308 16.03 -1.46 -2.54
CA VAL A 308 16.37 -0.44 -3.54
C VAL A 308 17.71 -0.80 -4.17
N TYR A 309 17.77 -0.83 -5.49
CA TYR A 309 19.03 -1.09 -6.19
C TYR A 309 19.48 0.13 -7.01
N ARG A 310 20.77 0.15 -7.38
CA ARG A 310 21.34 1.23 -8.17
C ARG A 310 20.99 1.05 -9.64
N SER A 311 20.66 2.14 -10.33
CA SER A 311 20.51 2.13 -11.80
C SER A 311 21.78 1.63 -12.48
N GLY A 312 21.65 0.62 -13.35
CA GLY A 312 22.78 -0.07 -13.98
C GLY A 312 23.49 -1.11 -13.12
N GLY A 313 23.02 -1.35 -11.87
CA GLY A 313 23.53 -2.38 -10.97
C GLY A 313 22.44 -3.40 -10.60
N GLU A 314 22.01 -4.23 -11.56
CA GLU A 314 20.93 -5.19 -11.37
C GLU A 314 21.33 -6.46 -10.58
N ALA A 315 22.59 -6.53 -10.08
CA ALA A 315 23.08 -7.71 -9.36
C ALA A 315 22.19 -8.06 -8.17
N LEU A 316 21.86 -7.08 -7.33
CA LEU A 316 20.97 -7.28 -6.17
C LEU A 316 19.56 -7.72 -6.58
N PHE A 317 19.02 -7.17 -7.68
CA PHE A 317 17.72 -7.57 -8.19
C PHE A 317 17.74 -9.04 -8.64
N ARG A 318 18.78 -9.47 -9.35
CA ARG A 318 18.94 -10.86 -9.81
C ARG A 318 19.22 -11.83 -8.67
N GLU A 319 19.90 -11.37 -7.63
CA GLU A 319 20.18 -12.17 -6.43
C GLU A 319 18.89 -12.44 -5.62
N LEU A 320 18.09 -11.39 -5.38
CA LEU A 320 16.88 -11.49 -4.55
C LEU A 320 15.66 -11.99 -5.33
N LEU A 321 15.59 -11.73 -6.63
CA LEU A 321 14.45 -12.08 -7.50
C LEU A 321 14.95 -12.69 -8.83
N PRO A 322 15.61 -13.86 -8.78
CA PRO A 322 16.22 -14.48 -9.98
C PRO A 322 15.19 -14.87 -11.05
N GLU A 323 13.96 -15.13 -10.63
CA GLU A 323 12.87 -15.56 -11.52
C GLU A 323 12.27 -14.40 -12.33
N PHE A 324 12.58 -13.15 -11.96
CA PHE A 324 12.01 -11.96 -12.59
C PHE A 324 13.01 -11.28 -13.53
N GLN A 325 12.49 -10.70 -14.59
CA GLN A 325 13.27 -9.92 -15.54
C GLN A 325 12.71 -8.51 -15.68
N MET A 326 13.61 -7.55 -15.89
CA MET A 326 13.22 -6.18 -16.17
C MET A 326 12.72 -6.04 -17.61
N PRO A 327 11.68 -5.21 -17.86
CA PRO A 327 11.28 -4.89 -19.21
C PRO A 327 12.46 -4.24 -19.97
N PRO A 328 12.59 -4.52 -21.27
CA PRO A 328 13.67 -3.97 -22.07
C PRO A 328 13.65 -2.44 -22.09
N ASP A 329 14.82 -1.78 -22.13
CA ASP A 329 14.88 -0.31 -22.20
C ASP A 329 14.67 0.21 -23.63
N VAL A 330 13.57 -0.23 -24.24
CA VAL A 330 13.14 0.16 -25.58
C VAL A 330 11.91 1.05 -25.46
N ARG A 331 11.77 2.01 -26.34
CA ARG A 331 10.54 2.79 -26.46
C ARG A 331 9.41 1.90 -26.97
N ALA A 332 8.23 2.06 -26.40
CA ALA A 332 7.06 1.38 -26.91
C ALA A 332 6.73 1.85 -28.33
N ASP A 333 6.19 0.94 -29.14
CA ASP A 333 5.67 1.31 -30.46
C ASP A 333 4.51 2.32 -30.32
N THR A 334 4.75 3.53 -30.84
CA THR A 334 3.74 4.61 -30.84
C THR A 334 3.05 4.76 -32.19
N THR A 335 3.40 3.96 -33.17
CA THR A 335 2.82 3.99 -34.52
C THR A 335 1.30 3.85 -34.41
N GLN A 336 0.55 4.79 -34.98
CA GLN A 336 -0.92 4.82 -34.94
C GLN A 336 -1.55 4.86 -33.53
N ARG A 337 -0.81 5.21 -32.49
CA ARG A 337 -1.36 5.42 -31.15
C ARG A 337 -2.28 6.64 -31.16
N SER A 338 -3.57 6.43 -30.92
CA SER A 338 -4.61 7.45 -30.99
C SER A 338 -4.46 8.52 -29.89
N LEU A 339 -4.87 9.77 -30.17
CA LEU A 339 -5.00 10.85 -29.17
C LEU A 339 -5.97 10.52 -28.02
N ILE A 340 -6.87 9.52 -28.23
CA ILE A 340 -7.76 8.97 -27.18
C ILE A 340 -6.96 8.44 -25.97
N PHE A 341 -5.68 8.11 -26.16
CA PHE A 341 -4.77 7.76 -25.07
C PHE A 341 -4.73 8.83 -23.97
N PHE A 342 -4.84 10.09 -24.35
CA PHE A 342 -4.81 11.24 -23.43
C PHE A 342 -6.18 11.60 -22.85
N ALA A 343 -7.28 11.10 -23.42
CA ALA A 343 -8.63 11.50 -23.06
C ALA A 343 -8.94 11.40 -21.53
N PRO A 344 -8.49 10.37 -20.79
CA PRO A 344 -8.80 10.26 -19.36
C PRO A 344 -8.22 11.39 -18.49
N ALA A 345 -7.12 12.02 -18.92
CA ALA A 345 -6.50 13.13 -18.21
C ALA A 345 -6.74 14.48 -18.92
N GLY A 346 -6.74 14.49 -20.25
CA GLY A 346 -6.84 15.68 -21.07
C GLY A 346 -8.23 16.33 -21.05
N ILE A 347 -9.31 15.53 -21.07
CA ILE A 347 -10.67 16.04 -21.02
C ILE A 347 -10.96 16.73 -19.67
N PRO A 348 -10.72 16.07 -18.51
CA PRO A 348 -10.91 16.73 -17.23
C PRO A 348 -10.00 17.96 -17.05
N PHE A 349 -8.75 17.90 -17.54
CA PHE A 349 -7.86 19.06 -17.52
C PHE A 349 -8.43 20.24 -18.29
N ALA A 350 -8.84 20.04 -19.54
CA ALA A 350 -9.41 21.09 -20.37
C ALA A 350 -10.67 21.71 -19.75
N LEU A 351 -11.54 20.85 -19.18
CA LEU A 351 -12.75 21.31 -18.48
C LEU A 351 -12.41 22.15 -17.25
N CYS A 352 -11.54 21.66 -16.37
CA CYS A 352 -11.13 22.37 -15.16
C CYS A 352 -10.39 23.68 -15.49
N ALA A 353 -9.53 23.68 -16.52
CA ALA A 353 -8.82 24.88 -16.98
C ALA A 353 -9.80 25.95 -17.52
N LEU A 354 -10.80 25.53 -18.31
CA LEU A 354 -11.83 26.42 -18.81
C LEU A 354 -12.66 27.00 -17.66
N LEU A 355 -13.11 26.17 -16.72
CA LEU A 355 -13.86 26.63 -15.56
C LEU A 355 -13.02 27.55 -14.67
N SER A 356 -11.73 27.29 -14.50
CA SER A 356 -10.82 28.19 -13.76
C SER A 356 -10.69 29.53 -14.45
N LEU A 357 -10.57 29.54 -15.78
CA LEU A 357 -10.48 30.77 -16.56
C LEU A 357 -11.77 31.60 -16.44
N VAL A 358 -12.94 30.96 -16.58
CA VAL A 358 -14.24 31.66 -16.46
C VAL A 358 -14.43 32.17 -15.02
N SER A 359 -13.97 31.42 -14.01
CA SER A 359 -14.12 31.84 -12.61
C SER A 359 -13.35 33.11 -12.25
N VAL A 360 -12.24 33.42 -12.95
CA VAL A 360 -11.48 34.66 -12.74
C VAL A 360 -12.36 35.88 -12.99
N THR A 361 -13.25 35.82 -14.00
CA THR A 361 -14.10 36.96 -14.39
C THR A 361 -15.48 36.94 -13.71
N VAL A 362 -16.07 35.75 -13.53
CA VAL A 362 -17.47 35.62 -13.05
C VAL A 362 -17.56 35.39 -11.53
N LEU A 363 -16.65 34.56 -10.96
CA LEU A 363 -16.69 34.12 -9.56
C LEU A 363 -15.27 34.04 -8.97
N PRO A 364 -14.60 35.17 -8.74
CA PRO A 364 -13.19 35.18 -8.30
C PRO A 364 -12.93 34.43 -7.00
N ALA A 365 -13.92 34.31 -6.13
CA ALA A 365 -13.83 33.52 -4.89
C ALA A 365 -13.64 32.00 -5.13
N MET A 366 -14.10 31.48 -6.27
CA MET A 366 -13.99 30.05 -6.63
C MET A 366 -12.71 29.71 -7.42
N THR A 367 -11.95 30.72 -7.85
CA THR A 367 -10.76 30.52 -8.70
C THR A 367 -9.72 29.62 -8.05
N VAL A 368 -9.42 29.84 -6.76
CA VAL A 368 -8.43 29.02 -6.04
C VAL A 368 -8.92 27.57 -5.91
N THR A 369 -10.21 27.37 -5.64
CA THR A 369 -10.82 26.04 -5.52
C THR A 369 -10.75 25.25 -6.82
N LEU A 370 -10.95 25.92 -7.97
CA LEU A 370 -10.88 25.31 -9.30
C LEU A 370 -9.46 25.13 -9.81
N LEU A 371 -8.52 25.93 -9.32
CA LEU A 371 -7.10 25.81 -9.70
C LEU A 371 -6.51 24.49 -9.20
N VAL A 372 -6.92 24.02 -8.01
CA VAL A 372 -6.40 22.76 -7.42
C VAL A 372 -6.67 21.54 -8.33
N PRO A 373 -7.92 21.24 -8.74
CA PRO A 373 -8.17 20.15 -9.67
C PRO A 373 -7.51 20.39 -11.05
N THR A 374 -7.39 21.63 -11.51
CA THR A 374 -6.70 21.94 -12.76
C THR A 374 -5.23 21.52 -12.70
N VAL A 375 -4.51 21.87 -11.64
CA VAL A 375 -3.11 21.46 -11.44
C VAL A 375 -3.01 19.94 -11.30
N PHE A 376 -3.94 19.32 -10.58
CA PHE A 376 -3.97 17.86 -10.42
C PHE A 376 -4.11 17.15 -11.78
N PHE A 377 -5.08 17.55 -12.61
CA PHE A 377 -5.27 16.94 -13.93
C PHE A 377 -4.14 17.31 -14.92
N PHE A 378 -3.52 18.47 -14.78
CA PHE A 378 -2.31 18.82 -15.52
C PHE A 378 -1.16 17.83 -15.22
N VAL A 379 -0.91 17.51 -13.94
CA VAL A 379 0.11 16.54 -13.55
C VAL A 379 -0.21 15.15 -14.11
N LEU A 380 -1.49 14.75 -14.09
CA LEU A 380 -1.91 13.49 -14.71
C LEU A 380 -1.72 13.48 -16.22
N LEU A 381 -1.97 14.61 -16.90
CA LEU A 381 -1.76 14.77 -18.32
C LEU A 381 -0.26 14.70 -18.66
N CYS A 382 0.60 15.36 -17.90
CA CYS A 382 2.06 15.22 -18.03
C CYS A 382 2.51 13.77 -17.88
N GLY A 383 1.94 13.04 -16.90
CA GLY A 383 2.14 11.60 -16.74
C GLY A 383 1.71 10.81 -17.97
N ALA A 384 0.54 11.10 -18.53
CA ALA A 384 0.05 10.46 -19.75
C ALA A 384 0.96 10.72 -20.96
N VAL A 385 1.47 11.94 -21.11
CA VAL A 385 2.44 12.30 -22.17
C VAL A 385 3.72 11.48 -22.04
N MET A 386 4.25 11.36 -20.79
CA MET A 386 5.41 10.51 -20.55
C MET A 386 5.13 9.03 -20.80
N GLY A 387 3.93 8.56 -20.49
CA GLY A 387 3.48 7.19 -20.72
C GLY A 387 3.31 6.86 -22.20
N TYR A 388 2.99 7.85 -23.02
CA TYR A 388 2.72 7.66 -24.46
C TYR A 388 3.84 6.93 -25.19
N THR A 389 5.11 7.21 -24.85
CA THR A 389 6.28 6.56 -25.45
C THR A 389 6.83 5.37 -24.65
N ARG A 390 6.28 5.11 -23.46
CA ARG A 390 6.88 4.15 -22.52
C ARG A 390 5.96 2.98 -22.16
N GLU A 391 4.64 3.16 -22.23
CA GLU A 391 3.70 2.08 -21.94
C GLU A 391 3.79 1.02 -23.03
N GLY A 392 3.96 -0.25 -22.62
CA GLY A 392 4.02 -1.39 -23.51
C GLY A 392 4.11 -2.70 -22.74
N ILE A 393 3.99 -3.79 -23.45
CA ILE A 393 4.15 -5.14 -22.95
C ILE A 393 5.14 -5.88 -23.84
N TRP A 394 6.01 -6.67 -23.25
CA TRP A 394 7.03 -7.43 -23.98
C TRP A 394 7.10 -8.85 -23.44
N LEU A 395 7.19 -9.78 -24.38
CA LEU A 395 7.55 -11.16 -24.10
C LEU A 395 9.04 -11.34 -24.39
N ARG A 396 9.81 -11.72 -23.38
CA ARG A 396 11.24 -11.95 -23.51
C ARG A 396 11.66 -13.16 -22.69
N GLU A 397 12.39 -14.09 -23.32
CA GLU A 397 12.95 -15.28 -22.65
C GLU A 397 11.89 -16.06 -21.84
N GLY A 398 10.67 -16.19 -22.38
CA GLY A 398 9.57 -16.88 -21.69
C GLY A 398 9.00 -16.10 -20.50
N LYS A 399 9.22 -14.79 -20.40
CA LYS A 399 8.69 -13.96 -19.29
C LYS A 399 7.95 -12.75 -19.83
N VAL A 400 6.79 -12.48 -19.24
CA VAL A 400 5.98 -11.31 -19.57
C VAL A 400 6.43 -10.13 -18.71
N THR A 401 6.81 -9.04 -19.37
CA THR A 401 7.17 -7.79 -18.72
C THR A 401 6.37 -6.64 -19.29
N LEU A 402 6.05 -5.65 -18.48
CA LEU A 402 5.29 -4.50 -18.94
C LEU A 402 5.76 -3.20 -18.30
N ARG A 403 5.53 -2.10 -19.00
CA ARG A 403 5.67 -0.75 -18.47
C ARG A 403 4.33 -0.04 -18.49
N ARG A 404 4.01 0.61 -17.39
CA ARG A 404 2.79 1.41 -17.23
C ARG A 404 3.13 2.73 -16.57
N GLN A 405 2.58 3.81 -17.09
CA GLN A 405 2.66 5.11 -16.45
C GLN A 405 1.40 5.34 -15.60
N GLU A 406 1.59 5.62 -14.32
CA GLU A 406 0.51 5.98 -13.41
C GLU A 406 0.84 7.30 -12.71
N GLY A 407 0.18 8.38 -13.11
CA GLY A 407 0.56 9.72 -12.69
C GLY A 407 2.01 10.03 -13.04
N VAL A 408 2.81 10.34 -12.03
CA VAL A 408 4.25 10.64 -12.17
C VAL A 408 5.16 9.40 -12.07
N TYR A 409 4.59 8.23 -11.75
CA TYR A 409 5.34 7.00 -11.56
C TYR A 409 5.34 6.16 -12.84
N LEU A 410 6.52 5.72 -13.27
CA LEU A 410 6.66 4.67 -14.26
C LEU A 410 6.84 3.34 -13.52
N HIS A 411 5.86 2.45 -13.67
CA HIS A 411 5.89 1.10 -13.15
C HIS A 411 6.51 0.17 -14.18
N CYS A 412 7.62 -0.46 -13.81
CA CYS A 412 8.25 -1.53 -14.59
C CYS A 412 7.91 -2.84 -13.89
N ILE A 413 6.99 -3.61 -14.47
CA ILE A 413 6.38 -4.76 -13.84
C ILE A 413 6.87 -6.02 -14.53
N CYS A 414 7.40 -6.91 -13.72
CA CYS A 414 7.85 -8.24 -14.11
C CYS A 414 6.81 -9.24 -13.63
N VAL A 415 6.21 -9.99 -14.52
CA VAL A 415 5.15 -10.96 -14.23
C VAL A 415 5.74 -12.36 -14.16
N PHE A 416 5.41 -13.09 -13.12
CA PHE A 416 5.87 -14.47 -12.94
C PHE A 416 4.72 -15.49 -12.85
N HIS A 417 3.51 -15.06 -12.49
CA HIS A 417 2.45 -15.99 -12.08
C HIS A 417 1.81 -16.73 -13.27
N PRO A 418 1.74 -18.09 -13.24
CA PRO A 418 1.12 -18.87 -14.32
C PRO A 418 -0.41 -18.68 -14.40
N ASP A 419 -1.09 -18.46 -13.26
CA ASP A 419 -2.56 -18.31 -13.21
C ASP A 419 -3.03 -16.88 -13.54
N LEU A 420 -2.41 -16.26 -14.53
CA LEU A 420 -2.75 -14.93 -15.01
C LEU A 420 -3.93 -15.00 -16.00
N CYS A 421 -5.00 -14.28 -15.69
CA CYS A 421 -6.11 -14.10 -16.64
C CYS A 421 -5.91 -12.81 -17.44
N LEU A 422 -6.11 -12.89 -18.76
CA LEU A 422 -6.02 -11.75 -19.67
C LEU A 422 -7.40 -11.33 -20.15
N MET A 423 -7.66 -10.02 -20.13
CA MET A 423 -8.83 -9.42 -20.75
C MET A 423 -8.39 -8.39 -21.78
N GLY A 424 -8.69 -8.65 -23.06
CA GLY A 424 -8.53 -7.69 -24.14
C GLY A 424 -9.78 -6.82 -24.29
N PHE A 425 -9.60 -5.51 -24.41
CA PHE A 425 -10.68 -4.59 -24.79
C PHE A 425 -10.24 -3.75 -25.98
N GLN A 426 -11.00 -3.84 -27.05
CA GLN A 426 -10.74 -3.11 -28.28
C GLN A 426 -11.98 -2.26 -28.65
N SER A 427 -11.80 -0.93 -28.64
CA SER A 427 -12.83 -0.02 -29.16
C SER A 427 -12.86 -0.03 -30.71
N PRO A 428 -13.95 0.39 -31.37
CA PRO A 428 -14.00 0.46 -32.82
C PRO A 428 -12.85 1.26 -33.44
N TRP A 429 -12.50 2.38 -32.81
CA TRP A 429 -11.36 3.20 -33.26
C TRP A 429 -10.01 2.50 -33.08
N ALA A 430 -9.84 1.76 -31.98
CA ALA A 430 -8.64 0.97 -31.75
C ALA A 430 -8.52 -0.22 -32.71
N ALA A 431 -9.66 -0.80 -33.13
CA ALA A 431 -9.72 -1.88 -34.11
C ALA A 431 -9.18 -1.42 -35.47
N ASN A 432 -9.59 -0.22 -35.93
CA ASN A 432 -9.13 0.35 -37.21
C ASN A 432 -7.61 0.53 -37.26
N VAL A 433 -6.97 0.78 -36.11
CA VAL A 433 -5.51 0.97 -36.01
C VAL A 433 -4.80 -0.27 -35.44
N ARG A 434 -5.47 -1.42 -35.37
CA ARG A 434 -4.96 -2.71 -34.87
C ARG A 434 -4.30 -2.59 -33.49
N ARG A 435 -4.94 -1.86 -32.58
CA ARG A 435 -4.51 -1.71 -31.19
C ARG A 435 -5.57 -2.22 -30.22
N THR A 436 -5.12 -2.62 -29.05
CA THR A 436 -6.00 -3.11 -27.97
C THR A 436 -5.52 -2.60 -26.61
N ASN A 437 -6.43 -2.55 -25.64
CA ASN A 437 -6.09 -2.41 -24.24
C ASN A 437 -6.08 -3.79 -23.61
N LEU A 438 -5.01 -4.12 -22.90
CA LEU A 438 -4.86 -5.39 -22.22
C LEU A 438 -4.97 -5.17 -20.71
N THR A 439 -5.77 -5.98 -20.05
CA THR A 439 -5.88 -6.00 -18.59
C THR A 439 -5.43 -7.38 -18.10
N LEU A 440 -4.36 -7.38 -17.31
CA LEU A 440 -3.85 -8.55 -16.62
C LEU A 440 -4.56 -8.63 -15.27
N ILE A 441 -5.17 -9.78 -14.99
CA ILE A 441 -5.87 -10.04 -13.74
C ILE A 441 -5.12 -11.16 -13.02
N PHE A 442 -4.55 -10.82 -11.87
CA PHE A 442 -3.78 -11.74 -11.03
C PHE A 442 -4.69 -12.43 -10.01
N PRO A 443 -4.26 -13.58 -9.48
CA PRO A 443 -4.86 -14.15 -8.29
C PRO A 443 -4.99 -13.09 -7.18
N GLY A 444 -6.15 -13.01 -6.52
CA GLY A 444 -6.43 -11.93 -5.56
C GLY A 444 -7.11 -10.69 -6.18
N GLN A 445 -7.50 -10.77 -7.47
CA GLN A 445 -8.22 -9.72 -8.22
C GLN A 445 -7.44 -8.41 -8.41
N VAL A 446 -6.12 -8.45 -8.28
CA VAL A 446 -5.28 -7.31 -8.66
C VAL A 446 -5.31 -7.17 -10.18
N ARG A 447 -5.59 -5.96 -10.67
CA ARG A 447 -5.73 -5.67 -12.10
C ARG A 447 -4.67 -4.68 -12.56
N LEU A 448 -3.92 -5.06 -13.57
CA LEU A 448 -2.97 -4.20 -14.24
C LEU A 448 -3.44 -3.93 -15.67
N LYS A 449 -3.68 -2.67 -16.00
CA LYS A 449 -4.12 -2.26 -17.32
C LYS A 449 -2.99 -1.60 -18.10
N VAL A 450 -2.73 -2.10 -19.30
CA VAL A 450 -1.81 -1.47 -20.27
C VAL A 450 -2.63 -1.00 -21.47
N ARG A 451 -2.39 0.24 -21.89
CA ARG A 451 -3.24 0.92 -22.86
C ARG A 451 -2.60 0.94 -24.25
N SER A 452 -3.45 0.79 -25.26
CA SER A 452 -3.08 1.00 -26.67
C SER A 452 -1.82 0.25 -27.09
N ILE A 453 -1.83 -1.06 -26.94
CA ILE A 453 -0.77 -1.99 -27.35
C ILE A 453 -1.03 -2.46 -28.77
N PRO A 454 -0.01 -2.71 -29.62
CA PRO A 454 -0.18 -3.37 -30.90
C PRO A 454 -0.86 -4.74 -30.72
N LEU A 455 -1.84 -5.06 -31.56
CA LEU A 455 -2.58 -6.31 -31.47
C LEU A 455 -1.67 -7.54 -31.64
N ALA A 456 -0.60 -7.42 -32.43
CA ALA A 456 0.39 -8.48 -32.60
C ALA A 456 1.13 -8.82 -31.30
N GLU A 457 1.57 -7.81 -30.52
CA GLU A 457 2.21 -8.00 -29.23
C GLU A 457 1.25 -8.60 -28.19
N ALA A 458 0.00 -8.11 -28.18
CA ALA A 458 -1.03 -8.65 -27.29
C ALA A 458 -1.31 -10.13 -27.58
N ASN A 459 -1.44 -10.50 -28.86
CA ASN A 459 -1.68 -11.88 -29.28
C ASN A 459 -0.47 -12.79 -28.99
N ALA A 460 0.77 -12.26 -29.08
CA ALA A 460 1.96 -13.03 -28.69
C ALA A 460 1.94 -13.40 -27.21
N VAL A 461 1.57 -12.46 -26.34
CA VAL A 461 1.43 -12.72 -24.92
C VAL A 461 0.30 -13.72 -24.62
N VAL A 462 -0.84 -13.60 -25.29
CA VAL A 462 -1.96 -14.54 -25.12
C VAL A 462 -1.54 -15.96 -25.49
N ARG A 463 -0.94 -16.15 -26.68
CA ARG A 463 -0.47 -17.47 -27.13
C ARG A 463 0.57 -18.07 -26.18
N PHE A 464 1.50 -17.26 -25.67
CA PHE A 464 2.49 -17.70 -24.70
C PHE A 464 1.83 -18.26 -23.43
N LEU A 465 0.87 -17.52 -22.86
CA LEU A 465 0.18 -17.97 -21.64
C LEU A 465 -0.72 -19.19 -21.88
N GLU A 466 -1.31 -19.33 -23.06
CA GLU A 466 -2.06 -20.55 -23.44
C GLU A 466 -1.14 -21.77 -23.52
N GLN A 467 0.10 -21.61 -24.01
CA GLN A 467 1.09 -22.69 -24.08
C GLN A 467 1.60 -23.12 -22.71
N GLU A 468 1.76 -22.21 -21.77
CA GLU A 468 2.20 -22.53 -20.40
C GLU A 468 1.08 -23.12 -19.52
N SER A 469 -0.19 -22.95 -19.90
CA SER A 469 -1.35 -23.51 -19.16
C SER A 469 -1.62 -24.98 -19.48
N HIS A 470 -0.97 -25.55 -20.49
CA HIS A 470 -1.00 -26.96 -20.89
C HIS A 470 0.30 -27.68 -20.51
#